data_b7f23624292066dff8384636ae2430fc
#
_entry.id   b7f23624292066dff8384636ae2430fc
#
_cell.length_a   1.000
_cell.length_b   1.000
_cell.length_c   1.000
_cell.angle_alpha   90.00
_cell.angle_beta   90.00
_cell.angle_gamma   90.00
#
_symmetry.space_group_name_H-M   'P 1'
#
loop_
_entity.id
_entity.type
_entity.pdbx_description
1 polymer ?
#
loop_
_entity_poly.entity_id
_entity_poly.type
_entity_poly.pdbx_seq_one_letter_code
_entity_poly.pdbx_strand_id
1 'polypeptide(L)'
;EKIASGTANFLKEKAMSENQAKECISRGEKLAEELPDLSCNVIGFGEMGIGNTSSSALVMHRLTGIKLESCVGRGTGLDGQGLSHKFKVLQEASEIHSGARGAIEVIAAFGGFEIAMMCGAIIASSRMGRILLIDGFIASTALLLASEMDPKVMDHVVFTHVSGEQGHRPLLEHLQVKPLLDLNLRLGEGTGVALAYPLLVSAVAFLNEMASFESARVSDRSDA
;
A
#
# COMPACT_ATOMS: atom_id res chain seq x y z
N GLU A 1 12.95 12.88 -4.51
CA GLU A 1 14.18 12.20 -4.10
C GLU A 1 14.57 11.14 -5.13
N LYS A 2 15.73 11.30 -5.76
CA LYS A 2 16.22 10.37 -6.78
C LYS A 2 17.33 9.48 -6.21
N ILE A 3 17.18 8.15 -6.33
CA ILE A 3 18.19 7.16 -5.92
C ILE A 3 19.10 6.81 -7.09
N ALA A 4 18.52 6.43 -8.23
CA ALA A 4 19.21 6.09 -9.44
C ALA A 4 18.32 6.35 -10.67
N SER A 5 18.81 6.04 -11.87
CA SER A 5 18.05 6.23 -13.11
C SER A 5 16.89 5.25 -13.29
N GLY A 6 16.93 4.13 -12.59
CA GLY A 6 15.93 3.07 -12.57
C GLY A 6 16.48 1.84 -11.87
N THR A 7 15.64 0.86 -11.60
CA THR A 7 16.06 -0.44 -11.07
C THR A 7 16.66 -1.32 -12.15
N ALA A 8 17.45 -2.32 -11.76
CA ALA A 8 17.95 -3.33 -12.66
C ALA A 8 16.85 -4.32 -13.08
N ASN A 9 17.14 -5.12 -14.10
CA ASN A 9 16.22 -6.15 -14.57
C ASN A 9 16.29 -7.39 -13.66
N PHE A 10 15.23 -7.66 -12.92
CA PHE A 10 15.18 -8.79 -11.98
C PHE A 10 15.25 -10.18 -12.62
N LEU A 11 15.22 -10.31 -13.94
CA LEU A 11 15.60 -11.56 -14.64
C LEU A 11 17.11 -11.77 -14.73
N LYS A 12 17.91 -10.74 -14.46
CA LYS A 12 19.38 -10.80 -14.59
C LYS A 12 20.09 -10.68 -13.25
N GLU A 13 19.56 -9.80 -12.40
CA GLU A 13 20.10 -9.48 -11.08
C GLU A 13 19.00 -8.93 -10.18
N LYS A 14 19.27 -8.67 -8.89
CA LYS A 14 18.32 -7.98 -8.01
C LYS A 14 17.95 -6.61 -8.58
N ALA A 15 16.68 -6.19 -8.45
CA ALA A 15 16.20 -4.89 -8.92
C ALA A 15 17.02 -3.73 -8.36
N MET A 16 17.49 -3.85 -7.11
CA MET A 16 18.39 -2.90 -6.46
C MET A 16 19.25 -3.61 -5.41
N SER A 17 20.33 -2.96 -4.96
CA SER A 17 21.07 -3.47 -3.80
C SER A 17 20.28 -3.27 -2.50
N GLU A 18 20.57 -4.06 -1.48
CA GLU A 18 19.96 -3.88 -0.15
C GLU A 18 20.30 -2.51 0.46
N ASN A 19 21.48 -1.96 0.14
CA ASN A 19 21.85 -0.62 0.57
C ASN A 19 20.97 0.44 -0.10
N GLN A 20 20.67 0.31 -1.40
CA GLN A 20 19.73 1.20 -2.07
C GLN A 20 18.30 1.06 -1.50
N ALA A 21 17.86 -0.16 -1.20
CA ALA A 21 16.57 -0.38 -0.55
C ALA A 21 16.48 0.33 0.81
N LYS A 22 17.49 0.18 1.64
CA LYS A 22 17.58 0.86 2.95
C LYS A 22 17.66 2.38 2.79
N GLU A 23 18.39 2.87 1.79
CA GLU A 23 18.47 4.29 1.48
C GLU A 23 17.11 4.85 1.04
N CYS A 24 16.36 4.14 0.19
CA CYS A 24 15.00 4.54 -0.19
C CYS A 24 14.09 4.66 1.03
N ILE A 25 14.08 3.65 1.89
CA ILE A 25 13.27 3.65 3.12
C ILE A 25 13.64 4.83 3.99
N SER A 26 14.94 5.03 4.27
CA SER A 26 15.41 6.15 5.08
C SER A 26 15.05 7.52 4.50
N ARG A 27 15.12 7.68 3.17
CA ARG A 27 14.70 8.93 2.52
C ARG A 27 13.18 9.12 2.60
N GLY A 28 12.41 8.05 2.49
CA GLY A 28 10.97 8.09 2.71
C GLY A 28 10.60 8.51 4.12
N GLU A 29 11.30 7.98 5.13
CA GLU A 29 11.13 8.39 6.53
C GLU A 29 11.38 9.89 6.67
N LYS A 30 12.52 10.39 6.18
CA LYS A 30 12.87 11.83 6.25
C LYS A 30 11.84 12.72 5.55
N LEU A 31 11.37 12.33 4.35
CA LEU A 31 10.34 13.09 3.64
C LEU A 31 9.06 13.24 4.46
N ALA A 32 8.64 12.18 5.16
CA ALA A 32 7.47 12.24 6.02
C ALA A 32 7.69 13.10 7.27
N GLU A 33 8.89 13.07 7.85
CA GLU A 33 9.28 13.89 9.01
C GLU A 33 9.41 15.37 8.66
N GLU A 34 9.89 15.68 7.46
CA GLU A 34 10.13 17.05 6.96
C GLU A 34 8.89 17.71 6.35
N LEU A 35 7.71 17.05 6.38
CA LEU A 35 6.48 17.69 5.91
C LEU A 35 6.24 19.00 6.65
N PRO A 36 6.00 20.12 5.92
CA PRO A 36 6.06 21.47 6.49
C PRO A 36 4.94 21.77 7.49
N ASP A 37 3.87 21.00 7.48
CA ASP A 37 2.75 21.18 8.40
C ASP A 37 2.76 20.10 9.48
N LEU A 38 3.29 20.45 10.64
CA LEU A 38 3.28 19.59 11.83
C LEU A 38 1.89 19.31 12.39
N SER A 39 0.86 20.09 11.95
CA SER A 39 -0.54 19.85 12.32
C SER A 39 -1.22 18.81 11.42
N CYS A 40 -0.54 18.32 10.37
CA CYS A 40 -1.06 17.28 9.51
C CYS A 40 -1.21 15.96 10.28
N ASN A 41 -2.45 15.56 10.54
CA ASN A 41 -2.80 14.35 11.26
C ASN A 41 -3.31 13.22 10.35
N VAL A 42 -3.51 13.49 9.07
CA VAL A 42 -3.94 12.51 8.06
C VAL A 42 -3.05 12.64 6.83
N ILE A 43 -2.52 11.52 6.33
CA ILE A 43 -1.70 11.49 5.13
C ILE A 43 -2.20 10.39 4.19
N GLY A 44 -2.30 10.70 2.90
CA GLY A 44 -2.68 9.75 1.85
C GLY A 44 -1.47 9.25 1.07
N PHE A 45 -1.47 7.96 0.78
CA PHE A 45 -0.44 7.29 -0.03
C PHE A 45 -1.07 6.76 -1.31
N GLY A 46 -0.66 7.31 -2.41
CA GLY A 46 -0.97 6.89 -3.77
C GLY A 46 0.26 7.02 -4.64
N GLU A 47 0.22 6.50 -5.85
CA GLU A 47 1.36 6.56 -6.75
C GLU A 47 0.88 6.67 -8.21
N MET A 48 1.82 7.10 -9.07
CA MET A 48 1.68 7.07 -10.50
C MET A 48 2.92 6.43 -11.11
N GLY A 49 2.80 5.15 -11.50
CA GLY A 49 3.90 4.38 -12.08
C GLY A 49 3.41 3.43 -13.16
N ILE A 50 4.24 3.19 -14.18
CA ILE A 50 3.97 2.21 -15.23
C ILE A 50 4.92 1.03 -15.06
N GLY A 51 4.34 -0.19 -15.01
CA GLY A 51 5.09 -1.43 -14.86
C GLY A 51 5.29 -1.91 -13.42
N ASN A 52 5.08 -1.07 -12.41
CA ASN A 52 5.27 -1.39 -11.00
C ASN A 52 4.25 -2.38 -10.41
N THR A 53 3.13 -2.65 -11.09
CA THR A 53 2.26 -3.78 -10.75
C THR A 53 2.98 -5.13 -10.81
N SER A 54 4.03 -5.25 -11.63
CA SER A 54 4.89 -6.45 -11.70
C SER A 54 5.72 -6.59 -10.44
N SER A 55 6.37 -5.52 -10.00
CA SER A 55 7.11 -5.46 -8.75
C SER A 55 6.21 -5.76 -7.55
N SER A 56 5.04 -5.12 -7.48
CA SER A 56 4.07 -5.34 -6.41
C SER A 56 3.56 -6.78 -6.35
N ALA A 57 3.29 -7.42 -7.51
CA ALA A 57 2.86 -8.81 -7.55
C ALA A 57 3.93 -9.77 -7.01
N LEU A 58 5.21 -9.55 -7.34
CA LEU A 58 6.33 -10.37 -6.84
C LEU A 58 6.59 -10.14 -5.35
N VAL A 59 6.57 -8.88 -4.90
CA VAL A 59 6.72 -8.53 -3.47
C VAL A 59 5.60 -9.18 -2.65
N MET A 60 4.35 -9.00 -3.07
CA MET A 60 3.19 -9.62 -2.43
C MET A 60 3.32 -11.14 -2.38
N HIS A 61 3.55 -11.79 -3.54
CA HIS A 61 3.74 -13.24 -3.62
C HIS A 61 4.80 -13.74 -2.64
N ARG A 62 5.95 -13.06 -2.58
CA ARG A 62 7.09 -13.49 -1.77
C ARG A 62 6.87 -13.32 -0.28
N LEU A 63 6.24 -12.23 0.15
CA LEU A 63 5.99 -11.97 1.57
C LEU A 63 4.80 -12.77 2.13
N THR A 64 3.75 -12.92 1.34
CA THR A 64 2.49 -13.52 1.82
C THR A 64 2.37 -15.02 1.55
N GLY A 65 3.14 -15.56 0.59
CA GLY A 65 2.97 -16.93 0.09
C GLY A 65 1.74 -17.13 -0.80
N ILE A 66 0.97 -16.09 -1.11
CA ILE A 66 -0.16 -16.15 -2.05
C ILE A 66 0.37 -16.56 -3.42
N LYS A 67 -0.33 -17.46 -4.10
CA LYS A 67 0.08 -17.95 -5.43
C LYS A 67 0.27 -16.79 -6.40
N LEU A 68 1.35 -16.83 -7.18
CA LEU A 68 1.71 -15.76 -8.10
C LEU A 68 0.59 -15.44 -9.11
N GLU A 69 -0.16 -16.47 -9.55
CA GLU A 69 -1.32 -16.33 -10.44
C GLU A 69 -2.38 -15.38 -9.87
N SER A 70 -2.56 -15.40 -8.55
CA SER A 70 -3.53 -14.53 -7.86
C SER A 70 -3.01 -13.11 -7.66
N CYS A 71 -1.68 -12.90 -7.75
CA CYS A 71 -1.05 -11.60 -7.58
C CYS A 71 -0.92 -10.82 -8.88
N VAL A 72 -0.82 -11.52 -10.04
CA VAL A 72 -0.51 -10.91 -11.34
C VAL A 72 -1.77 -10.47 -12.05
N GLY A 73 -1.91 -9.17 -12.23
CA GLY A 73 -3.00 -8.55 -12.99
C GLY A 73 -2.55 -7.96 -14.34
N ARG A 74 -3.53 -7.43 -15.08
CA ARG A 74 -3.33 -6.85 -16.43
C ARG A 74 -2.59 -5.51 -16.42
N GLY A 75 -2.40 -4.89 -15.26
CA GLY A 75 -1.81 -3.56 -15.18
C GLY A 75 -2.59 -2.54 -16.00
N THR A 76 -1.88 -1.78 -16.82
CA THR A 76 -2.45 -0.72 -17.67
C THR A 76 -3.27 -1.24 -18.86
N GLY A 77 -3.51 -2.56 -18.97
CA GLY A 77 -4.45 -3.08 -19.98
C GLY A 77 -3.87 -4.13 -20.93
N LEU A 78 -2.98 -5.00 -20.47
CA LEU A 78 -2.50 -6.12 -21.27
C LEU A 78 -3.65 -7.02 -21.74
N ASP A 79 -3.56 -7.48 -22.98
CA ASP A 79 -4.41 -8.55 -23.51
C ASP A 79 -4.08 -9.93 -22.89
N GLY A 80 -4.77 -10.97 -23.35
CA GLY A 80 -4.56 -12.32 -22.81
C GLY A 80 -3.16 -12.88 -23.07
N GLN A 81 -2.55 -12.56 -24.23
CA GLN A 81 -1.19 -13.01 -24.56
C GLN A 81 -0.15 -12.24 -23.75
N GLY A 82 -0.30 -10.93 -23.62
CA GLY A 82 0.55 -10.08 -22.79
C GLY A 82 0.51 -10.48 -21.31
N LEU A 83 -0.68 -10.81 -20.79
CA LEU A 83 -0.81 -11.30 -19.42
C LEU A 83 -0.11 -12.65 -19.21
N SER A 84 -0.25 -13.60 -20.15
CA SER A 84 0.44 -14.89 -20.10
C SER A 84 1.95 -14.73 -20.19
N HIS A 85 2.43 -13.83 -21.01
CA HIS A 85 3.85 -13.50 -21.10
C HIS A 85 4.36 -12.87 -19.81
N LYS A 86 3.65 -11.85 -19.29
CA LYS A 86 3.97 -11.22 -18.01
C LYS A 86 4.07 -12.27 -16.89
N PHE A 87 3.10 -13.18 -16.80
CA PHE A 87 3.11 -14.23 -15.79
C PHE A 87 4.37 -15.11 -15.88
N LYS A 88 4.73 -15.59 -17.08
CA LYS A 88 5.95 -16.41 -17.28
C LYS A 88 7.21 -15.67 -16.84
N VAL A 89 7.35 -14.40 -17.22
CA VAL A 89 8.49 -13.55 -16.84
C VAL A 89 8.57 -13.40 -15.32
N LEU A 90 7.44 -13.17 -14.65
CA LEU A 90 7.42 -13.00 -13.19
C LEU A 90 7.65 -14.32 -12.47
N GLN A 91 7.21 -15.45 -13.01
CA GLN A 91 7.51 -16.78 -12.48
C GLN A 91 9.02 -17.06 -12.52
N GLU A 92 9.67 -16.82 -13.66
CA GLU A 92 11.12 -16.97 -13.81
C GLU A 92 11.87 -16.08 -12.81
N ALA A 93 11.48 -14.81 -12.68
CA ALA A 93 12.07 -13.90 -11.71
C ALA A 93 11.91 -14.40 -10.26
N SER A 94 10.75 -14.93 -9.92
CA SER A 94 10.48 -15.51 -8.60
C SER A 94 11.38 -16.72 -8.31
N GLU A 95 11.66 -17.55 -9.30
CA GLU A 95 12.56 -18.70 -9.19
C GLU A 95 14.00 -18.28 -9.01
N ILE A 96 14.50 -17.32 -9.84
CA ILE A 96 15.87 -16.76 -9.76
C ILE A 96 16.16 -16.21 -8.35
N HIS A 97 15.23 -15.49 -7.77
CA HIS A 97 15.37 -14.89 -6.44
C HIS A 97 14.63 -15.67 -5.34
N SER A 98 14.50 -16.98 -5.50
CA SER A 98 13.79 -17.85 -4.55
C SER A 98 14.32 -17.80 -3.11
N GLY A 99 15.56 -17.36 -2.91
CA GLY A 99 16.20 -17.19 -1.61
C GLY A 99 15.81 -15.92 -0.83
N ALA A 100 15.22 -14.89 -1.50
CA ALA A 100 14.89 -13.63 -0.84
C ALA A 100 13.87 -13.83 0.30
N ARG A 101 14.18 -13.28 1.48
CA ARG A 101 13.36 -13.38 2.71
C ARG A 101 13.29 -12.05 3.45
N GLY A 102 12.13 -11.78 4.07
CA GLY A 102 11.88 -10.54 4.79
C GLY A 102 11.86 -9.29 3.89
N ALA A 103 11.44 -8.17 4.46
CA ALA A 103 11.12 -6.97 3.68
C ALA A 103 12.29 -6.43 2.85
N ILE A 104 13.51 -6.36 3.42
CA ILE A 104 14.66 -5.74 2.76
C ILE A 104 15.15 -6.57 1.56
N GLU A 105 15.29 -7.89 1.72
CA GLU A 105 15.75 -8.74 0.62
C GLU A 105 14.71 -8.85 -0.50
N VAL A 106 13.43 -8.88 -0.14
CA VAL A 106 12.32 -8.98 -1.08
C VAL A 106 12.18 -7.69 -1.89
N ILE A 107 12.23 -6.51 -1.24
CA ILE A 107 12.18 -5.24 -1.98
C ILE A 107 13.43 -5.04 -2.83
N ALA A 108 14.61 -5.49 -2.37
CA ALA A 108 15.83 -5.45 -3.15
C ALA A 108 15.74 -6.35 -4.39
N ALA A 109 15.15 -7.54 -4.26
CA ALA A 109 15.03 -8.49 -5.37
C ALA A 109 14.05 -8.02 -6.46
N PHE A 110 12.89 -7.49 -6.06
CA PHE A 110 11.75 -7.30 -6.96
C PHE A 110 11.17 -5.89 -7.00
N GLY A 111 11.52 -5.03 -6.05
CA GLY A 111 10.82 -3.78 -5.82
C GLY A 111 11.16 -2.65 -6.78
N GLY A 112 10.46 -1.52 -6.57
CA GLY A 112 10.76 -0.23 -7.15
C GLY A 112 11.26 0.73 -6.07
N PHE A 113 12.03 1.74 -6.47
CA PHE A 113 12.52 2.77 -5.54
C PHE A 113 11.36 3.54 -4.90
N GLU A 114 10.28 3.77 -5.66
CA GLU A 114 9.06 4.43 -5.19
C GLU A 114 8.33 3.59 -4.12
N ILE A 115 8.24 2.28 -4.29
CA ILE A 115 7.59 1.37 -3.33
C ILE A 115 8.39 1.34 -2.03
N ALA A 116 9.73 1.24 -2.12
CA ALA A 116 10.61 1.25 -0.96
C ALA A 116 10.56 2.59 -0.21
N MET A 117 10.52 3.71 -0.95
CA MET A 117 10.44 5.05 -0.35
C MET A 117 9.09 5.28 0.31
N MET A 118 8.00 4.85 -0.32
CA MET A 118 6.65 4.90 0.26
C MET A 118 6.57 4.06 1.55
N CYS A 119 7.20 2.88 1.58
CA CYS A 119 7.30 2.06 2.79
C CYS A 119 7.91 2.86 3.97
N GLY A 120 9.03 3.55 3.75
CA GLY A 120 9.64 4.39 4.77
C GLY A 120 8.74 5.55 5.23
N ALA A 121 8.10 6.23 4.27
CA ALA A 121 7.17 7.32 4.59
C ALA A 121 5.95 6.84 5.40
N ILE A 122 5.43 5.65 5.12
CA ILE A 122 4.36 5.00 5.89
C ILE A 122 4.83 4.76 7.33
N ILE A 123 6.02 4.16 7.54
CA ILE A 123 6.57 3.86 8.86
C ILE A 123 6.72 5.15 9.69
N ALA A 124 7.38 6.18 9.14
CA ALA A 124 7.58 7.43 9.85
C ALA A 124 6.26 8.14 10.17
N SER A 125 5.32 8.19 9.23
CA SER A 125 4.00 8.80 9.43
C SER A 125 3.21 8.10 10.53
N SER A 126 3.26 6.77 10.60
CA SER A 126 2.65 5.99 11.69
C SER A 126 3.27 6.31 13.04
N ARG A 127 4.61 6.34 13.14
CA ARG A 127 5.33 6.71 14.37
C ARG A 127 5.01 8.13 14.86
N MET A 128 4.63 9.02 13.96
CA MET A 128 4.16 10.37 14.26
C MET A 128 2.68 10.42 14.65
N GLY A 129 2.00 9.29 14.74
CA GLY A 129 0.57 9.20 15.12
C GLY A 129 -0.40 9.69 14.03
N ARG A 130 0.03 9.79 12.77
CA ARG A 130 -0.83 10.19 11.65
C ARG A 130 -1.72 9.04 11.21
N ILE A 131 -2.94 9.35 10.79
CA ILE A 131 -3.83 8.41 10.09
C ILE A 131 -3.35 8.25 8.66
N LEU A 132 -3.20 7.02 8.20
CA LEU A 132 -2.67 6.64 6.91
C LEU A 132 -3.80 6.20 5.99
N LEU A 133 -4.11 6.96 4.94
CA LEU A 133 -5.07 6.57 3.91
C LEU A 133 -4.31 5.87 2.78
N ILE A 134 -4.55 4.59 2.61
CA ILE A 134 -3.87 3.76 1.61
C ILE A 134 -4.75 3.62 0.36
N ASP A 135 -4.24 4.05 -0.79
CA ASP A 135 -4.98 4.07 -2.05
C ASP A 135 -5.20 2.65 -2.61
N GLY A 136 -4.47 2.25 -3.62
CA GLY A 136 -4.68 1.01 -4.37
C GLY A 136 -3.63 -0.07 -4.09
N PHE A 137 -3.48 -0.98 -5.06
CA PHE A 137 -2.65 -2.17 -4.95
C PHE A 137 -1.17 -1.88 -4.64
N ILE A 138 -0.58 -0.90 -5.32
CA ILE A 138 0.85 -0.58 -5.16
C ILE A 138 1.11 0.04 -3.77
N ALA A 139 0.27 0.99 -3.36
CA ALA A 139 0.35 1.59 -2.03
C ALA A 139 0.12 0.55 -0.91
N SER A 140 -0.81 -0.40 -1.13
CA SER A 140 -1.03 -1.52 -0.22
C SER A 140 0.17 -2.47 -0.16
N THR A 141 0.92 -2.63 -1.26
CA THR A 141 2.17 -3.40 -1.26
C THR A 141 3.29 -2.70 -0.47
N ALA A 142 3.38 -1.37 -0.59
CA ALA A 142 4.32 -0.59 0.25
C ALA A 142 3.96 -0.69 1.74
N LEU A 143 2.66 -0.68 2.06
CA LEU A 143 2.19 -0.91 3.43
C LEU A 143 2.50 -2.33 3.91
N LEU A 144 2.33 -3.37 3.07
CA LEU A 144 2.72 -4.74 3.42
C LEU A 144 4.19 -4.81 3.82
N LEU A 145 5.09 -4.19 3.06
CA LEU A 145 6.51 -4.08 3.42
C LEU A 145 6.71 -3.35 4.75
N ALA A 146 5.99 -2.26 4.97
CA ALA A 146 6.06 -1.49 6.20
C ALA A 146 5.59 -2.30 7.41
N SER A 147 4.51 -3.08 7.26
CA SER A 147 3.99 -3.94 8.33
C SER A 147 4.90 -5.12 8.68
N GLU A 148 5.66 -5.65 7.72
CA GLU A 148 6.70 -6.65 7.96
C GLU A 148 7.89 -6.09 8.76
N MET A 149 8.16 -4.79 8.65
CA MET A 149 9.24 -4.11 9.37
C MET A 149 8.78 -3.54 10.72
N ASP A 150 7.58 -3.02 10.79
CA ASP A 150 6.96 -2.45 11.98
C ASP A 150 5.45 -2.74 11.98
N PRO A 151 5.00 -3.83 12.63
CA PRO A 151 3.59 -4.22 12.63
C PRO A 151 2.63 -3.16 13.18
N LYS A 152 3.11 -2.22 14.00
CA LYS A 152 2.30 -1.16 14.59
C LYS A 152 1.76 -0.17 13.56
N VAL A 153 2.31 -0.14 12.35
CA VAL A 153 1.77 0.73 11.28
C VAL A 153 0.30 0.43 11.00
N MET A 154 -0.13 -0.82 11.21
CA MET A 154 -1.50 -1.26 10.94
C MET A 154 -2.53 -0.60 11.88
N ASP A 155 -2.15 -0.13 13.05
CA ASP A 155 -3.03 0.55 14.01
C ASP A 155 -3.51 1.93 13.50
N HIS A 156 -2.85 2.49 12.49
CA HIS A 156 -3.10 3.82 11.96
C HIS A 156 -3.71 3.83 10.56
N VAL A 157 -4.03 2.66 9.98
CA VAL A 157 -4.35 2.52 8.55
C VAL A 157 -5.85 2.52 8.28
N VAL A 158 -6.23 3.25 7.23
CA VAL A 158 -7.54 3.17 6.57
C VAL A 158 -7.31 2.81 5.10
N PHE A 159 -7.79 1.65 4.67
CA PHE A 159 -7.81 1.27 3.26
C PHE A 159 -8.96 1.98 2.56
N THR A 160 -8.64 2.75 1.53
CA THR A 160 -9.61 3.67 0.92
C THR A 160 -10.57 2.96 -0.02
N HIS A 161 -10.08 2.05 -0.86
CA HIS A 161 -10.93 1.36 -1.83
C HIS A 161 -10.37 0.00 -2.26
N VAL A 162 -11.22 -0.81 -2.88
CA VAL A 162 -10.80 -2.00 -3.63
C VAL A 162 -10.40 -1.56 -5.04
N SER A 163 -9.11 -1.70 -5.38
CA SER A 163 -8.62 -1.46 -6.74
C SER A 163 -9.04 -2.57 -7.70
N GLY A 164 -9.23 -2.23 -8.98
CA GLY A 164 -9.47 -3.20 -10.05
C GLY A 164 -8.25 -4.05 -10.43
N GLU A 165 -7.09 -3.89 -9.77
CA GLU A 165 -5.95 -4.78 -9.94
C GLU A 165 -6.20 -6.14 -9.26
N GLN A 166 -5.95 -7.23 -10.00
CA GLN A 166 -6.26 -8.60 -9.57
C GLN A 166 -5.64 -8.97 -8.22
N GLY A 167 -4.41 -8.55 -7.95
CA GLY A 167 -3.71 -8.84 -6.70
C GLY A 167 -4.25 -8.10 -5.48
N HIS A 168 -5.05 -7.03 -5.65
CA HIS A 168 -5.42 -6.18 -4.51
C HIS A 168 -6.39 -6.89 -3.56
N ARG A 169 -7.46 -7.51 -4.07
CA ARG A 169 -8.44 -8.20 -3.22
C ARG A 169 -7.81 -9.34 -2.39
N PRO A 170 -7.00 -10.26 -2.96
CA PRO A 170 -6.28 -11.25 -2.17
C PRO A 170 -5.32 -10.66 -1.13
N LEU A 171 -4.71 -9.50 -1.41
CA LEU A 171 -3.85 -8.81 -0.43
C LEU A 171 -4.66 -8.27 0.75
N LEU A 172 -5.79 -7.63 0.49
CA LEU A 172 -6.71 -7.13 1.53
C LEU A 172 -7.25 -8.27 2.42
N GLU A 173 -7.59 -9.40 1.81
CA GLU A 173 -8.02 -10.61 2.51
C GLU A 173 -6.90 -11.16 3.41
N HIS A 174 -5.66 -11.22 2.91
CA HIS A 174 -4.49 -11.63 3.69
C HIS A 174 -4.24 -10.71 4.89
N LEU A 175 -4.35 -9.41 4.70
CA LEU A 175 -4.23 -8.41 5.76
C LEU A 175 -5.45 -8.35 6.69
N GLN A 176 -6.52 -9.09 6.38
CA GLN A 176 -7.78 -9.16 7.15
C GLN A 176 -8.45 -7.78 7.31
N VAL A 177 -8.41 -6.96 6.26
CA VAL A 177 -8.94 -5.58 6.28
C VAL A 177 -10.10 -5.40 5.32
N LYS A 178 -10.96 -4.40 5.62
CA LYS A 178 -12.08 -4.00 4.76
C LYS A 178 -11.87 -2.57 4.30
N PRO A 179 -11.74 -2.33 2.99
CA PRO A 179 -11.69 -0.98 2.44
C PRO A 179 -13.03 -0.25 2.60
N LEU A 180 -12.97 1.09 2.63
CA LEU A 180 -14.17 1.92 2.73
C LEU A 180 -15.05 1.87 1.48
N LEU A 181 -14.44 1.78 0.28
CA LEU A 181 -15.11 1.89 -1.01
C LEU A 181 -14.85 0.67 -1.90
N ASP A 182 -15.86 0.25 -2.67
CA ASP A 182 -15.74 -0.71 -3.77
C ASP A 182 -16.45 -0.15 -5.00
N LEU A 183 -15.73 0.68 -5.77
CA LEU A 183 -16.24 1.47 -6.89
C LEU A 183 -15.60 1.11 -8.23
N ASN A 184 -14.94 -0.04 -8.33
CA ASN A 184 -14.20 -0.48 -9.52
C ASN A 184 -13.13 0.54 -9.99
N LEU A 185 -12.50 1.25 -9.08
CA LEU A 185 -11.48 2.24 -9.38
C LEU A 185 -10.21 1.56 -9.92
N ARG A 186 -9.60 2.17 -10.95
CA ARG A 186 -8.37 1.68 -11.60
C ARG A 186 -7.38 2.80 -11.91
N LEU A 187 -7.68 4.03 -11.57
CA LEU A 187 -6.85 5.17 -11.94
C LEU A 187 -5.53 5.20 -11.14
N GLY A 188 -5.57 4.91 -9.84
CA GLY A 188 -4.47 5.15 -8.92
C GLY A 188 -4.36 6.62 -8.56
N GLU A 189 -3.15 7.14 -8.46
CA GLU A 189 -2.84 8.56 -8.26
C GLU A 189 -3.46 9.18 -7.01
N GLY A 190 -3.77 8.35 -5.98
CA GLY A 190 -4.45 8.81 -4.78
C GLY A 190 -5.95 9.07 -4.94
N THR A 191 -6.56 8.61 -6.04
CA THR A 191 -8.00 8.83 -6.30
C THR A 191 -8.87 8.26 -5.18
N GLY A 192 -8.56 7.06 -4.69
CA GLY A 192 -9.27 6.45 -3.57
C GLY A 192 -9.11 7.27 -2.28
N VAL A 193 -7.94 7.82 -2.03
CA VAL A 193 -7.69 8.73 -0.89
C VAL A 193 -8.60 9.96 -0.97
N ALA A 194 -8.63 10.62 -2.13
CA ALA A 194 -9.44 11.81 -2.34
C ALA A 194 -10.95 11.54 -2.13
N LEU A 195 -11.43 10.36 -2.54
CA LEU A 195 -12.83 9.96 -2.37
C LEU A 195 -13.15 9.50 -0.93
N ALA A 196 -12.21 8.89 -0.24
CA ALA A 196 -12.42 8.37 1.11
C ALA A 196 -12.27 9.46 2.19
N TYR A 197 -11.45 10.47 1.97
CA TYR A 197 -11.18 11.52 2.97
C TYR A 197 -12.45 12.24 3.48
N PRO A 198 -13.42 12.64 2.63
CA PRO A 198 -14.68 13.21 3.10
C PRO A 198 -15.48 12.31 4.04
N LEU A 199 -15.39 10.97 3.84
CA LEU A 199 -16.04 10.01 4.74
C LEU A 199 -15.39 10.00 6.12
N LEU A 200 -14.08 10.11 6.18
CA LEU A 200 -13.35 10.23 7.44
C LEU A 200 -13.74 11.52 8.18
N VAL A 201 -13.79 12.66 7.48
CA VAL A 201 -14.24 13.93 8.05
C VAL A 201 -15.67 13.81 8.60
N SER A 202 -16.57 13.19 7.83
CA SER A 202 -17.95 12.96 8.27
C SER A 202 -18.01 12.06 9.51
N ALA A 203 -17.20 10.99 9.56
CA ALA A 203 -17.16 10.10 10.74
C ALA A 203 -16.70 10.85 12.00
N VAL A 204 -15.72 11.74 11.88
CA VAL A 204 -15.26 12.60 12.99
C VAL A 204 -16.36 13.58 13.42
N ALA A 205 -17.10 14.18 12.48
CA ALA A 205 -18.22 15.06 12.79
C ALA A 205 -19.34 14.28 13.53
N PHE A 206 -19.68 13.06 13.10
CA PHE A 206 -20.61 12.20 13.83
C PHE A 206 -20.18 11.97 15.28
N LEU A 207 -18.91 11.64 15.49
CA LEU A 207 -18.38 11.38 16.82
C LEU A 207 -18.47 12.60 17.74
N ASN A 208 -18.22 13.81 17.21
CA ASN A 208 -18.13 15.03 17.99
C ASN A 208 -19.47 15.78 18.16
N GLU A 209 -20.37 15.66 17.20
CA GLU A 209 -21.56 16.53 17.09
C GLU A 209 -22.88 15.78 17.24
N MET A 210 -22.89 14.43 17.14
CA MET A 210 -24.12 13.66 17.29
C MET A 210 -24.65 13.74 18.73
N ALA A 211 -25.94 14.06 18.87
CA ALA A 211 -26.60 14.12 20.16
C ALA A 211 -26.63 12.73 20.83
N SER A 212 -26.34 12.67 22.12
CA SER A 212 -26.65 11.49 22.94
C SER A 212 -28.16 11.40 23.21
N PHE A 213 -28.67 10.22 23.62
CA PHE A 213 -30.08 10.08 24.05
C PHE A 213 -30.42 11.06 25.17
N GLU A 214 -29.50 11.28 26.10
CA GLU A 214 -29.66 12.23 27.21
C GLU A 214 -29.78 13.68 26.69
N SER A 215 -28.87 14.12 25.82
CA SER A 215 -28.92 15.49 25.27
C SER A 215 -30.10 15.71 24.33
N ALA A 216 -30.56 14.67 23.63
CA ALA A 216 -31.72 14.69 22.75
C ALA A 216 -33.06 14.54 23.55
N ARG A 217 -33.01 14.29 24.86
CA ARG A 217 -34.18 14.03 25.74
C ARG A 217 -35.06 12.88 25.24
N VAL A 218 -34.45 11.85 24.67
CA VAL A 218 -35.13 10.62 24.27
C VAL A 218 -35.05 9.62 25.42
N SER A 219 -36.20 9.13 25.89
CA SER A 219 -36.27 8.12 26.96
C SER A 219 -35.65 6.80 26.48
N ASP A 220 -34.84 6.19 27.35
CA ASP A 220 -34.28 4.86 27.09
C ASP A 220 -35.36 3.79 27.27
N ARG A 221 -35.28 2.66 26.57
CA ARG A 221 -36.21 1.53 26.70
C ARG A 221 -36.23 0.90 28.08
N SER A 222 -35.25 1.21 28.91
CA SER A 222 -35.19 0.75 30.30
C SER A 222 -36.13 1.45 31.26
N ASP A 223 -36.79 2.55 30.84
CA ASP A 223 -37.69 3.36 31.66
C ASP A 223 -39.17 3.09 31.35
N ALA A 224 -39.52 2.00 30.66
CA ALA A 224 -40.87 1.62 30.30
C ALA A 224 -41.32 0.30 30.97
#